data_0fb9daac062cc58ba09237897dfa8d08
#
_entry.id   0fb9daac062cc58ba09237897dfa8d08
#
_cell.length_a   1.000
_cell.length_b   1.000
_cell.length_c   1.000
_cell.angle_alpha   90.00
_cell.angle_beta   90.00
_cell.angle_gamma   90.00
#
_symmetry.space_group_name_H-M   'P 1'
#
loop_
_entity.id
_entity.type
_entity.pdbx_description
1 polymer ?
#
loop_
_entity_poly.entity_id
_entity_poly.type
_entity_poly.pdbx_seq_one_letter_code
_entity_poly.pdbx_strand_id
1 'polypeptide(L)'
;MDNVGDLKVRDIREMSGLELAFLGDTIWELEIRKYYLQFGYNILTVNKHVKSKVNAKFQSQIYQKIKDELDEEIQIIGKRAKNSNIKTFPKSCTVMEYKEATALEAMVGAMYLLNKEEEIKKIINMVVKGE
;
A
#
# COMPACT_ATOMS: atom_id res chain seq x y z
N MET A 1 -10.09 30.60 2.56
CA MET A 1 -9.72 29.20 2.46
C MET A 1 -9.37 28.70 3.84
N ASP A 2 -9.91 27.54 4.17
CA ASP A 2 -9.60 26.96 5.46
C ASP A 2 -8.13 26.58 5.53
N ASN A 3 -7.55 26.73 6.70
CA ASN A 3 -6.23 26.26 6.99
C ASN A 3 -6.22 24.73 6.88
N VAL A 4 -5.14 24.16 6.36
CA VAL A 4 -5.01 22.70 6.24
C VAL A 4 -5.26 22.03 7.59
N GLY A 5 -4.80 22.65 8.70
CA GLY A 5 -5.02 22.12 10.04
C GLY A 5 -6.48 22.11 10.49
N ASP A 6 -7.33 22.89 9.82
CA ASP A 6 -8.75 22.98 10.16
C ASP A 6 -9.64 22.08 9.32
N LEU A 7 -9.06 21.37 8.33
CA LEU A 7 -9.81 20.46 7.49
C LEU A 7 -10.21 19.24 8.30
N LYS A 8 -11.49 18.88 8.21
CA LYS A 8 -11.95 17.65 8.84
C LYS A 8 -11.40 16.46 8.08
N VAL A 9 -10.85 15.50 8.79
CA VAL A 9 -10.47 14.23 8.20
C VAL A 9 -11.76 13.47 7.88
N ARG A 10 -11.92 13.06 6.63
CA ARG A 10 -13.07 12.26 6.23
C ARG A 10 -13.01 10.91 6.94
N ASP A 11 -14.16 10.38 7.29
CA ASP A 11 -14.24 9.02 7.80
C ASP A 11 -13.76 8.08 6.69
N ILE A 12 -12.84 7.18 7.03
CA ILE A 12 -12.29 6.25 6.06
C ILE A 12 -13.36 5.37 5.40
N ARG A 13 -14.48 5.15 6.10
CA ARG A 13 -15.61 4.39 5.55
C ARG A 13 -16.30 5.12 4.40
N GLU A 14 -16.14 6.43 4.33
CA GLU A 14 -16.67 7.25 3.24
C GLU A 14 -15.72 7.35 2.05
N MET A 15 -14.48 6.94 2.22
CA MET A 15 -13.49 6.96 1.16
C MET A 15 -13.64 5.73 0.28
N SER A 16 -13.47 5.91 -1.03
CA SER A 16 -13.46 4.78 -1.95
C SER A 16 -12.17 3.97 -1.76
N GLY A 17 -12.20 2.72 -2.19
CA GLY A 17 -11.01 1.90 -2.19
C GLY A 17 -9.88 2.51 -3.02
N LEU A 18 -10.24 3.15 -4.14
CA LEU A 18 -9.24 3.79 -5.00
C LEU A 18 -8.62 5.03 -4.36
N GLU A 19 -9.41 5.82 -3.61
CA GLU A 19 -8.86 6.96 -2.85
C GLU A 19 -7.85 6.49 -1.79
N LEU A 20 -8.20 5.43 -1.07
CA LEU A 20 -7.31 4.89 -0.05
C LEU A 20 -6.05 4.27 -0.68
N ALA A 21 -6.19 3.60 -1.82
CA ALA A 21 -5.05 3.04 -2.54
C ALA A 21 -4.13 4.14 -3.06
N PHE A 22 -4.69 5.25 -3.51
CA PHE A 22 -3.90 6.40 -3.97
C PHE A 22 -2.96 6.89 -2.86
N LEU A 23 -3.48 7.01 -1.65
CA LEU A 23 -2.66 7.37 -0.49
C LEU A 23 -1.66 6.26 -0.14
N GLY A 24 -2.13 5.02 -0.10
CA GLY A 24 -1.32 3.87 0.28
C GLY A 24 -0.14 3.62 -0.65
N ASP A 25 -0.30 3.91 -1.93
CA ASP A 25 0.78 3.82 -2.91
C ASP A 25 1.98 4.67 -2.47
N THR A 26 1.72 5.91 -2.08
CA THR A 26 2.77 6.82 -1.62
C THR A 26 3.42 6.32 -0.34
N ILE A 27 2.63 5.83 0.60
CA ILE A 27 3.15 5.36 1.89
C ILE A 27 4.01 4.12 1.69
N TRP A 28 3.54 3.17 0.88
CA TRP A 28 4.28 1.96 0.58
C TRP A 28 5.65 2.29 0.00
N GLU A 29 5.68 3.11 -1.03
CA GLU A 29 6.93 3.47 -1.69
C GLU A 29 7.85 4.26 -0.75
N LEU A 30 7.30 5.17 0.05
CA LEU A 30 8.07 5.93 1.03
C LEU A 30 8.80 4.99 2.00
N GLU A 31 8.08 4.02 2.56
CA GLU A 31 8.66 3.10 3.54
C GLU A 31 9.72 2.20 2.91
N ILE A 32 9.50 1.73 1.69
CA ILE A 32 10.47 0.91 0.98
C ILE A 32 11.73 1.72 0.64
N ARG A 33 11.57 2.95 0.16
CA ARG A 33 12.69 3.85 -0.13
C ARG A 33 13.50 4.15 1.12
N LYS A 34 12.83 4.49 2.22
CA LYS A 34 13.50 4.76 3.49
C LYS A 34 14.37 3.58 3.91
N TYR A 35 13.84 2.37 3.78
CA TYR A 35 14.57 1.18 4.17
C TYR A 35 15.87 1.04 3.36
N TYR A 36 15.79 1.10 2.04
CA TYR A 36 16.97 0.86 1.21
C TYR A 36 17.96 2.02 1.18
N LEU A 37 17.52 3.25 1.50
CA LEU A 37 18.42 4.39 1.58
C LEU A 37 19.40 4.32 2.75
N GLN A 38 19.11 3.55 3.78
CA GLN A 38 19.97 3.52 4.97
C GLN A 38 21.28 2.73 4.77
N PHE A 39 21.41 1.99 3.67
CA PHE A 39 22.57 1.12 3.48
C PHE A 39 23.74 1.76 2.74
N GLY A 40 23.60 3.00 2.28
CA GLY A 40 24.67 3.68 1.57
C GLY A 40 24.87 3.22 0.14
N TYR A 41 23.91 2.49 -0.45
CA TYR A 41 23.96 2.11 -1.86
C TYR A 41 23.85 3.35 -2.75
N ASN A 42 24.42 3.28 -3.96
CA ASN A 42 24.17 4.34 -4.92
C ASN A 42 22.70 4.33 -5.35
N ILE A 43 22.24 5.45 -5.92
CA ILE A 43 20.81 5.63 -6.20
C ILE A 43 20.28 4.61 -7.22
N LEU A 44 21.08 4.17 -8.16
CA LEU A 44 20.66 3.17 -9.14
C LEU A 44 20.36 1.84 -8.46
N THR A 45 21.20 1.45 -7.51
CA THR A 45 21.02 0.24 -6.72
C THR A 45 19.80 0.34 -5.83
N VAL A 46 19.64 1.49 -5.16
CA VAL A 46 18.43 1.75 -4.34
C VAL A 46 17.18 1.57 -5.20
N ASN A 47 17.16 2.21 -6.37
CA ASN A 47 15.99 2.16 -7.25
C ASN A 47 15.67 0.74 -7.71
N LYS A 48 16.68 -0.09 -7.97
CA LYS A 48 16.48 -1.49 -8.31
C LYS A 48 15.74 -2.24 -7.21
N HIS A 49 16.21 -2.08 -5.97
CA HIS A 49 15.57 -2.73 -4.82
C HIS A 49 14.14 -2.23 -4.64
N VAL A 50 13.94 -0.92 -4.75
CA VAL A 50 12.60 -0.32 -4.60
C VAL A 50 11.65 -0.90 -5.65
N LYS A 51 12.05 -0.90 -6.92
CA LYS A 51 11.21 -1.42 -8.01
C LYS A 51 10.82 -2.88 -7.81
N SER A 52 11.67 -3.67 -7.15
CA SER A 52 11.34 -5.08 -6.89
C SER A 52 10.21 -5.23 -5.86
N LYS A 53 9.89 -4.18 -5.10
CA LYS A 53 8.89 -4.21 -4.04
C LYS A 53 7.67 -3.31 -4.32
N VAL A 54 7.72 -2.44 -5.33
CA VAL A 54 6.64 -1.49 -5.64
C VAL A 54 5.95 -1.82 -6.95
N ASN A 55 5.90 -3.08 -7.32
CA ASN A 55 5.20 -3.52 -8.52
C ASN A 55 3.98 -4.38 -8.13
N ALA A 56 3.00 -4.41 -9.03
CA ALA A 56 1.73 -5.06 -8.74
C ALA A 56 1.85 -6.56 -8.48
N LYS A 57 2.74 -7.23 -9.20
CA LYS A 57 2.94 -8.67 -9.04
C LYS A 57 3.44 -8.99 -7.62
N PHE A 58 4.44 -8.25 -7.15
CA PHE A 58 4.98 -8.44 -5.81
C PHE A 58 3.95 -8.09 -4.74
N GLN A 59 3.28 -6.94 -4.91
CA GLN A 59 2.27 -6.47 -3.95
C GLN A 59 1.09 -7.45 -3.87
N SER A 60 0.71 -8.06 -4.98
CA SER A 60 -0.31 -9.10 -5.00
C SER A 60 0.08 -10.28 -4.11
N GLN A 61 1.34 -10.72 -4.19
CA GLN A 61 1.84 -11.81 -3.36
C GLN A 61 1.78 -11.45 -1.86
N ILE A 62 2.12 -10.22 -1.52
CA ILE A 62 2.05 -9.75 -0.14
C ILE A 62 0.60 -9.70 0.34
N TYR A 63 -0.31 -9.19 -0.49
CA TYR A 63 -1.72 -9.17 -0.17
C TYR A 63 -2.23 -10.57 0.19
N GLN A 64 -1.88 -11.57 -0.61
CA GLN A 64 -2.28 -12.95 -0.34
C GLN A 64 -1.76 -13.47 0.99
N LYS A 65 -0.57 -13.04 1.40
CA LYS A 65 0.02 -13.49 2.68
C LYS A 65 -0.65 -12.86 3.89
N ILE A 66 -1.07 -11.60 3.80
CA ILE A 66 -1.50 -10.84 5.00
C ILE A 66 -2.99 -10.58 5.08
N LYS A 67 -3.74 -10.82 4.01
CA LYS A 67 -5.14 -10.38 3.89
C LYS A 67 -6.05 -10.84 5.03
N ASP A 68 -5.78 -11.99 5.62
CA ASP A 68 -6.61 -12.55 6.69
C ASP A 68 -6.05 -12.31 8.09
N GLU A 69 -4.90 -11.65 8.19
CA GLU A 69 -4.22 -11.44 9.47
C GLU A 69 -4.47 -10.06 10.07
N LEU A 70 -5.09 -9.16 9.31
CA LEU A 70 -5.32 -7.79 9.74
C LEU A 70 -6.70 -7.64 10.39
N ASP A 71 -6.91 -6.51 11.05
CA ASP A 71 -8.21 -6.20 11.66
C ASP A 71 -9.33 -6.31 10.62
N GLU A 72 -10.51 -6.72 11.07
CA GLU A 72 -11.65 -6.90 10.18
C GLU A 72 -11.96 -5.64 9.36
N GLU A 73 -11.89 -4.48 9.98
CA GLU A 73 -12.12 -3.20 9.28
C GLU A 73 -11.19 -3.02 8.09
N ILE A 74 -9.91 -3.37 8.29
CA ILE A 74 -8.90 -3.28 7.22
C ILE A 74 -9.16 -4.33 6.15
N GLN A 75 -9.55 -5.53 6.55
CA GLN A 75 -9.90 -6.59 5.59
C GLN A 75 -11.04 -6.18 4.69
N ILE A 76 -12.08 -5.56 5.25
CA ILE A 76 -13.24 -5.08 4.49
C ILE A 76 -12.82 -4.04 3.46
N ILE A 77 -11.95 -3.11 3.86
CA ILE A 77 -11.42 -2.08 2.97
C ILE A 77 -10.65 -2.72 1.81
N GLY A 78 -9.81 -3.70 2.11
CA GLY A 78 -9.06 -4.42 1.08
C GLY A 78 -9.96 -5.10 0.06
N LYS A 79 -10.98 -5.82 0.54
CA LYS A 79 -11.93 -6.49 -0.35
C LYS A 79 -12.70 -5.51 -1.22
N ARG A 80 -13.12 -4.39 -0.64
CA ARG A 80 -13.83 -3.34 -1.38
C ARG A 80 -12.95 -2.75 -2.48
N ALA A 81 -11.70 -2.47 -2.17
CA ALA A 81 -10.75 -1.94 -3.14
C ALA A 81 -10.47 -2.95 -4.25
N LYS A 82 -10.29 -4.22 -3.89
CA LYS A 82 -10.08 -5.30 -4.85
C LYS A 82 -11.23 -5.40 -5.85
N ASN A 83 -12.45 -5.17 -5.38
CA ASN A 83 -13.64 -5.26 -6.21
C ASN A 83 -14.01 -3.96 -6.90
N SER A 84 -13.17 -2.93 -6.81
CA SER A 84 -13.39 -1.67 -7.52
C SER A 84 -13.35 -1.87 -9.03
N ASN A 85 -14.11 -1.03 -9.75
CA ASN A 85 -14.15 -1.10 -11.20
C ASN A 85 -12.87 -0.52 -11.79
N ILE A 86 -11.99 -1.39 -12.28
CA ILE A 86 -10.72 -1.01 -12.87
C ILE A 86 -10.85 -1.04 -14.38
N LYS A 87 -10.63 0.11 -15.02
CA LYS A 87 -10.78 0.24 -16.47
C LYS A 87 -9.50 -0.06 -17.24
N THR A 88 -8.35 0.28 -16.66
CA THR A 88 -7.06 0.04 -17.29
C THR A 88 -6.06 -0.43 -16.25
N PHE A 89 -5.08 -1.21 -16.68
CA PHE A 89 -4.00 -1.67 -15.81
C PHE A 89 -2.74 -1.91 -16.65
N PRO A 90 -1.55 -1.89 -16.01
CA PRO A 90 -0.29 -2.11 -16.73
C PRO A 90 -0.23 -3.49 -17.37
N LYS A 91 0.45 -3.59 -18.52
CA LYS A 91 0.64 -4.86 -19.22
C LYS A 91 1.60 -5.81 -18.49
N SER A 92 2.35 -5.30 -17.52
CA SER A 92 3.34 -6.07 -16.77
C SER A 92 2.74 -6.99 -15.71
N CYS A 93 1.41 -6.95 -15.52
CA CYS A 93 0.74 -7.79 -14.53
C CYS A 93 -0.62 -8.23 -15.05
N THR A 94 -1.20 -9.23 -14.39
CA THR A 94 -2.57 -9.66 -14.69
C THR A 94 -3.56 -8.71 -14.03
N VAL A 95 -4.82 -8.77 -14.47
CA VAL A 95 -5.88 -7.94 -13.86
C VAL A 95 -6.05 -8.30 -12.38
N MET A 96 -5.95 -9.58 -12.03
CA MET A 96 -6.08 -10.01 -10.64
C MET A 96 -4.91 -9.49 -9.79
N GLU A 97 -3.69 -9.54 -10.31
CA GLU A 97 -2.54 -8.99 -9.62
C GLU A 97 -2.70 -7.50 -9.37
N TYR A 98 -3.21 -6.77 -10.35
CA TYR A 98 -3.43 -5.34 -10.21
C TYR A 98 -4.51 -5.05 -9.16
N LYS A 99 -5.60 -5.82 -9.15
CA LYS A 99 -6.66 -5.66 -8.15
C LYS A 99 -6.16 -5.94 -6.74
N GLU A 100 -5.34 -6.97 -6.58
CA GLU A 100 -4.78 -7.31 -5.27
C GLU A 100 -3.75 -6.31 -4.80
N ALA A 101 -2.94 -5.78 -5.71
CA ALA A 101 -2.02 -4.69 -5.38
C ALA A 101 -2.79 -3.45 -4.93
N THR A 102 -3.88 -3.11 -5.62
CA THR A 102 -4.75 -2.00 -5.23
C THR A 102 -5.34 -2.23 -3.85
N ALA A 103 -5.75 -3.46 -3.55
CA ALA A 103 -6.26 -3.81 -2.23
C ALA A 103 -5.21 -3.59 -1.14
N LEU A 104 -3.99 -4.05 -1.38
CA LEU A 104 -2.89 -3.86 -0.42
C LEU A 104 -2.65 -2.37 -0.16
N GLU A 105 -2.58 -1.58 -1.21
CA GLU A 105 -2.36 -0.14 -1.08
C GLU A 105 -3.51 0.54 -0.33
N ALA A 106 -4.75 0.13 -0.61
CA ALA A 106 -5.89 0.68 0.11
C ALA A 106 -5.84 0.35 1.60
N MET A 107 -5.43 -0.87 1.94
CA MET A 107 -5.28 -1.28 3.33
C MET A 107 -4.18 -0.46 4.03
N VAL A 108 -3.06 -0.24 3.35
CA VAL A 108 -1.97 0.59 3.89
C VAL A 108 -2.45 2.02 4.09
N GLY A 109 -3.16 2.59 3.12
CA GLY A 109 -3.71 3.93 3.24
C GLY A 109 -4.65 4.06 4.43
N ALA A 110 -5.53 3.09 4.62
CA ALA A 110 -6.46 3.07 5.75
C ALA A 110 -5.71 2.95 7.09
N MET A 111 -4.73 2.06 7.16
CA MET A 111 -3.92 1.90 8.37
C MET A 111 -3.22 3.21 8.74
N TYR A 112 -2.70 3.92 7.75
CA TYR A 112 -2.05 5.20 7.99
C TYR A 112 -3.02 6.22 8.59
N LEU A 113 -4.21 6.35 8.00
CA LEU A 113 -5.22 7.29 8.47
C LEU A 113 -5.78 6.92 9.85
N LEU A 114 -5.73 5.65 10.21
CA LEU A 114 -6.15 5.17 11.53
C LEU A 114 -5.00 5.19 12.55
N ASN A 115 -3.86 5.77 12.20
CA ASN A 115 -2.67 5.83 13.06
C ASN A 115 -2.13 4.46 13.45
N LYS A 116 -2.25 3.47 12.57
CA LYS A 116 -1.73 2.12 12.76
C LYS A 116 -0.34 1.97 12.14
N GLU A 117 0.55 2.92 12.42
CA GLU A 117 1.88 2.94 11.82
C GLU A 117 2.72 1.74 12.21
N GLU A 118 2.55 1.22 13.43
CA GLU A 118 3.28 0.03 13.86
C GLU A 118 2.93 -1.20 13.01
N GLU A 119 1.68 -1.33 12.60
CA GLU A 119 1.27 -2.43 11.74
C GLU A 119 1.85 -2.27 10.33
N ILE A 120 1.91 -1.05 9.82
CA ILE A 120 2.56 -0.78 8.55
C ILE A 120 4.03 -1.18 8.62
N LYS A 121 4.72 -0.79 9.70
CA LYS A 121 6.14 -1.15 9.89
C LYS A 121 6.36 -2.65 9.95
N LYS A 122 5.45 -3.40 10.58
CA LYS A 122 5.54 -4.85 10.62
C LYS A 122 5.45 -5.45 9.22
N ILE A 123 4.54 -4.95 8.40
CA ILE A 123 4.38 -5.43 7.03
C ILE A 123 5.65 -5.11 6.23
N ILE A 124 6.15 -3.88 6.33
CA ILE A 124 7.36 -3.47 5.62
C ILE A 124 8.55 -4.32 6.04
N ASN A 125 8.73 -4.55 7.35
CA ASN A 125 9.80 -5.40 7.85
C ASN A 125 9.72 -6.81 7.28
N MET A 126 8.52 -7.38 7.23
CA MET A 126 8.31 -8.70 6.63
C MET A 126 8.71 -8.70 5.15
N VAL A 127 8.31 -7.66 4.43
CA VAL A 127 8.58 -7.52 2.99
C VAL A 127 10.07 -7.44 2.69
N VAL A 128 10.81 -6.63 3.44
CA VAL A 128 12.23 -6.37 3.14
C VAL A 128 13.17 -7.38 3.77
N LYS A 129 12.79 -8.02 4.87
CA LYS A 129 13.62 -8.99 5.59
C LYS A 129 13.24 -10.43 5.33
N GLY A 130 12.09 -10.69 4.78
CA GLY A 130 11.61 -12.03 4.51
C GLY A 130 12.12 -12.65 3.22
N GLU A 131 13.12 -12.04 2.65
CA GLU A 131 13.70 -12.50 1.39
C GLU A 131 14.57 -13.74 1.57
#